data_223f11b76fb0df94ddea9d6517978a4b
#
_entry.id   223f11b76fb0df94ddea9d6517978a4b
#
_cell.length_a   1.000
_cell.length_b   1.000
_cell.length_c   1.000
_cell.angle_alpha   90.00
_cell.angle_beta   90.00
_cell.angle_gamma   90.00
#
_symmetry.space_group_name_H-M   'P 1'
#
loop_
_entity.id
_entity.type
_entity.pdbx_description
1 polymer ?
#
loop_
_entity_poly.entity_id
_entity_poly.type
_entity_poly.pdbx_seq_one_letter_code
_entity_poly.pdbx_strand_id
1 'polypeptide(L)'
;MNELQFLTWVRGPGLDIAVGIFLLGTVWRLFEIYTLGRRKDLAAPRRAAGASGLHTVFRRTLPPHGMLKRAPVSYIGGFIFHIGLAVIVFLGAPHIMLITSLTGLSWPGLPAQFIGLATVLTMAAMLAMLVDRINKPAKRFLSTFEDWFTWAVTFLPVLTGWLAVQHLLLPYTTMLALHILSVEILLIVLPFTKLFHVFTLFGSRWYNGSANARKGVPV
;
A
#
# COMPACT_ATOMS: atom_id res chain seq x y z
N MET A 1 3.05 -22.37 23.64
CA MET A 1 2.27 -22.55 22.39
C MET A 1 3.18 -23.26 21.40
N ASN A 2 2.77 -24.40 20.85
CA ASN A 2 3.57 -25.06 19.82
C ASN A 2 3.35 -24.38 18.45
N GLU A 3 4.17 -24.72 17.45
CA GLU A 3 4.13 -24.09 16.12
C GLU A 3 2.75 -24.16 15.47
N LEU A 4 2.07 -25.30 15.61
CA LEU A 4 0.75 -25.52 15.02
C LEU A 4 -0.33 -24.69 15.72
N GLN A 5 -0.26 -24.58 17.05
CA GLN A 5 -1.16 -23.73 17.83
C GLN A 5 -0.98 -22.27 17.47
N PHE A 6 0.26 -21.81 17.23
CA PHE A 6 0.55 -20.46 16.79
C PHE A 6 -0.03 -20.19 15.40
N LEU A 7 0.19 -21.08 14.44
CA LEU A 7 -0.38 -20.95 13.09
C LEU A 7 -1.92 -20.94 13.12
N THR A 8 -2.53 -21.80 13.94
CA THR A 8 -3.99 -21.84 14.07
C THR A 8 -4.54 -20.54 14.66
N TRP A 9 -3.84 -19.97 15.64
CA TRP A 9 -4.25 -18.71 16.26
C TRP A 9 -4.19 -17.54 15.29
N VAL A 10 -3.09 -17.36 14.57
CA VAL A 10 -2.97 -16.26 13.59
C VAL A 10 -3.89 -16.44 12.38
N ARG A 11 -4.21 -17.67 11.97
CA ARG A 11 -5.18 -17.92 10.88
C ARG A 11 -6.63 -17.76 11.27
N GLY A 12 -6.93 -17.81 12.55
CA GLY A 12 -8.29 -17.69 13.10
C GLY A 12 -8.45 -16.39 13.88
N PRO A 13 -8.46 -16.44 15.23
CA PRO A 13 -8.78 -15.28 16.07
C PRO A 13 -7.90 -14.05 15.80
N GLY A 14 -6.60 -14.23 15.51
CA GLY A 14 -5.69 -13.14 15.19
C GLY A 14 -6.13 -12.39 13.93
N LEU A 15 -6.40 -13.14 12.85
CA LEU A 15 -6.85 -12.57 11.59
C LEU A 15 -8.21 -11.87 11.73
N ASP A 16 -9.15 -12.49 12.45
CA ASP A 16 -10.49 -11.89 12.67
C ASP A 16 -10.39 -10.55 13.40
N ILE A 17 -9.55 -10.46 14.44
CA ILE A 17 -9.29 -9.22 15.17
C ILE A 17 -8.64 -8.18 14.26
N ALA A 18 -7.60 -8.56 13.50
CA ALA A 18 -6.91 -7.64 12.60
C ALA A 18 -7.83 -7.08 11.51
N VAL A 19 -8.64 -7.94 10.90
CA VAL A 19 -9.65 -7.55 9.89
C VAL A 19 -10.73 -6.67 10.52
N GLY A 20 -11.20 -6.99 11.72
CA GLY A 20 -12.16 -6.17 12.45
C GLY A 20 -11.64 -4.74 12.70
N ILE A 21 -10.42 -4.61 13.23
CA ILE A 21 -9.79 -3.29 13.45
C ILE A 21 -9.57 -2.55 12.13
N PHE A 22 -9.11 -3.25 11.09
CA PHE A 22 -8.94 -2.68 9.75
C PHE A 22 -10.23 -2.11 9.17
N LEU A 23 -11.33 -2.87 9.23
CA LEU A 23 -12.63 -2.45 8.69
C LEU A 23 -13.21 -1.29 9.49
N LEU A 24 -13.23 -1.40 10.81
CA LEU A 24 -13.74 -0.33 11.68
C LEU A 24 -12.91 0.95 11.56
N GLY A 25 -11.58 0.83 11.56
CA GLY A 25 -10.68 1.95 11.37
C GLY A 25 -10.83 2.61 10.00
N THR A 26 -10.98 1.81 8.94
CA THR A 26 -11.19 2.31 7.58
C THR A 26 -12.52 3.06 7.47
N VAL A 27 -13.62 2.48 7.97
CA VAL A 27 -14.94 3.13 7.98
C VAL A 27 -14.90 4.42 8.77
N TRP A 28 -14.27 4.41 9.94
CA TRP A 28 -14.10 5.61 10.76
C TRP A 28 -13.34 6.71 10.02
N ARG A 29 -12.20 6.40 9.41
CA ARG A 29 -11.40 7.37 8.65
C ARG A 29 -12.12 7.93 7.43
N LEU A 30 -12.88 7.10 6.72
CA LEU A 30 -13.70 7.55 5.61
C LEU A 30 -14.85 8.46 6.10
N PHE A 31 -15.47 8.11 7.23
CA PHE A 31 -16.49 8.94 7.87
C PHE A 31 -15.92 10.31 8.28
N GLU A 32 -14.76 10.34 8.94
CA GLU A 32 -14.07 11.60 9.26
C GLU A 32 -13.86 12.47 8.01
N ILE A 33 -13.31 11.89 6.92
CA ILE A 33 -13.06 12.62 5.67
C ILE A 33 -14.36 13.15 5.07
N TYR A 34 -15.43 12.37 5.15
CA TYR A 34 -16.75 12.77 4.63
C TYR A 34 -17.37 13.89 5.47
N THR A 35 -17.26 13.84 6.79
CA THR A 35 -17.89 14.78 7.74
C THR A 35 -17.05 16.02 8.03
N LEU A 36 -15.78 16.09 7.57
CA LEU A 36 -14.84 17.22 7.80
C LEU A 36 -15.36 18.59 7.39
N GLY A 37 -16.54 18.68 6.79
CA GLY A 37 -17.20 19.92 6.42
C GLY A 37 -16.35 20.76 5.46
N ARG A 38 -16.73 20.81 4.21
CA ARG A 38 -16.06 21.64 3.21
C ARG A 38 -16.78 22.97 3.14
N ARG A 39 -16.10 24.08 3.41
CA ARG A 39 -16.65 25.40 3.17
C ARG A 39 -17.03 25.52 1.70
N LYS A 40 -18.28 25.93 1.43
CA LYS A 40 -18.76 26.14 0.08
C LYS A 40 -17.98 27.33 -0.51
N ASP A 41 -17.29 27.09 -1.63
CA ASP A 41 -16.67 28.18 -2.39
C ASP A 41 -17.75 28.95 -3.11
N LEU A 42 -17.93 30.21 -2.74
CA LEU A 42 -18.96 31.11 -3.30
C LEU A 42 -18.51 31.77 -4.61
N ALA A 43 -17.22 31.68 -4.94
CA ALA A 43 -16.72 32.23 -6.20
C ALA A 43 -17.21 31.40 -7.40
N ALA A 44 -17.56 32.09 -8.49
CA ALA A 44 -17.93 31.44 -9.73
C ALA A 44 -16.74 30.60 -10.25
N PRO A 45 -16.95 29.32 -10.67
CA PRO A 45 -15.87 28.48 -11.15
C PRO A 45 -15.32 29.01 -12.48
N ARG A 46 -14.00 29.18 -12.57
CA ARG A 46 -13.32 29.60 -13.80
C ARG A 46 -13.22 28.53 -14.87
N ARG A 47 -13.25 27.25 -14.47
CA ARG A 47 -13.21 26.08 -15.38
C ARG A 47 -14.08 24.93 -14.83
N ALA A 48 -14.45 24.01 -15.71
CA ALA A 48 -15.21 22.80 -15.35
C ALA A 48 -14.44 21.95 -14.34
N ALA A 49 -15.00 21.77 -13.16
CA ALA A 49 -14.31 21.10 -12.03
C ALA A 49 -14.15 19.60 -12.25
N GLY A 50 -15.20 18.90 -12.71
CA GLY A 50 -15.19 17.43 -12.82
C GLY A 50 -14.18 16.88 -13.82
N ALA A 51 -14.16 17.44 -15.05
CA ALA A 51 -13.21 17.02 -16.09
C ALA A 51 -11.75 17.27 -15.67
N SER A 52 -11.48 18.40 -15.02
CA SER A 52 -10.14 18.71 -14.49
C SER A 52 -9.72 17.79 -13.34
N GLY A 53 -10.67 17.33 -12.52
CA GLY A 53 -10.42 16.34 -11.48
C GLY A 53 -9.96 15.01 -12.08
N LEU A 54 -10.69 14.46 -13.05
CA LEU A 54 -10.32 13.24 -13.75
C LEU A 54 -8.97 13.36 -14.47
N HIS A 55 -8.76 14.46 -15.21
CA HIS A 55 -7.48 14.73 -15.86
C HIS A 55 -6.31 14.69 -14.85
N THR A 56 -6.50 15.26 -13.67
CA THR A 56 -5.47 15.27 -12.61
C THR A 56 -5.19 13.86 -12.06
N VAL A 57 -6.20 13.01 -11.92
CA VAL A 57 -6.01 11.61 -11.50
C VAL A 57 -5.05 10.91 -12.47
N PHE A 58 -5.31 10.98 -13.77
CA PHE A 58 -4.48 10.33 -14.78
C PHE A 58 -3.09 10.99 -14.93
N ARG A 59 -3.05 12.30 -15.04
CA ARG A 59 -1.80 13.06 -15.24
C ARG A 59 -0.80 12.85 -14.08
N ARG A 60 -1.28 12.84 -12.84
CA ARG A 60 -0.41 12.63 -11.66
C ARG A 60 -0.03 11.17 -11.43
N THR A 61 -0.53 10.24 -12.22
CA THR A 61 -0.05 8.85 -12.20
C THR A 61 1.34 8.76 -12.83
N LEU A 62 1.65 9.62 -13.81
CA LEU A 62 2.98 9.73 -14.38
C LEU A 62 3.81 10.80 -13.67
N PRO A 63 5.14 10.63 -13.56
CA PRO A 63 6.00 11.63 -12.94
C PRO A 63 5.97 12.95 -13.74
N PRO A 64 5.92 14.10 -13.07
CA PRO A 64 6.04 15.40 -13.73
C PRO A 64 7.36 15.53 -14.49
N HIS A 65 7.36 16.38 -15.52
CA HIS A 65 8.54 16.57 -16.37
C HIS A 65 9.79 16.94 -15.55
N GLY A 66 10.89 16.21 -15.77
CA GLY A 66 12.16 16.41 -15.06
C GLY A 66 12.25 15.74 -13.68
N MET A 67 11.15 15.29 -13.08
CA MET A 67 11.20 14.64 -11.75
C MET A 67 11.84 13.25 -11.80
N LEU A 68 11.69 12.53 -12.90
CA LEU A 68 12.35 11.23 -13.08
C LEU A 68 13.88 11.38 -13.04
N LYS A 69 14.42 12.47 -13.58
CA LYS A 69 15.88 12.77 -13.52
C LYS A 69 16.33 13.16 -12.12
N ARG A 70 15.50 13.87 -11.36
CA ARG A 70 15.85 14.37 -10.01
C ARG A 70 15.72 13.31 -8.91
N ALA A 71 14.74 12.40 -9.03
CA ALA A 71 14.45 11.40 -8.02
C ALA A 71 14.12 10.02 -8.65
N PRO A 72 15.04 9.43 -9.47
CA PRO A 72 14.77 8.19 -10.20
C PRO A 72 14.44 7.04 -9.26
N VAL A 73 15.19 6.85 -8.18
CA VAL A 73 15.00 5.76 -7.22
C VAL A 73 13.59 5.82 -6.60
N SER A 74 13.11 7.00 -6.23
CA SER A 74 11.77 7.14 -5.63
C SER A 74 10.66 6.83 -6.63
N TYR A 75 10.79 7.28 -7.88
CA TYR A 75 9.75 7.05 -8.89
C TYR A 75 9.78 5.62 -9.42
N ILE A 76 10.94 5.15 -9.88
CA ILE A 76 11.07 3.79 -10.42
C ILE A 76 10.82 2.76 -9.33
N GLY A 77 11.47 2.91 -8.17
CA GLY A 77 11.29 2.03 -7.03
C GLY A 77 9.86 2.02 -6.51
N GLY A 78 9.20 3.18 -6.47
CA GLY A 78 7.79 3.29 -6.10
C GLY A 78 6.87 2.53 -7.07
N PHE A 79 7.07 2.64 -8.38
CA PHE A 79 6.31 1.87 -9.36
C PHE A 79 6.56 0.37 -9.24
N ILE A 80 7.83 -0.05 -9.18
CA ILE A 80 8.19 -1.48 -9.02
C ILE A 80 7.55 -2.05 -7.75
N PHE A 81 7.63 -1.32 -6.65
CA PHE A 81 7.03 -1.73 -5.38
C PHE A 81 5.51 -1.90 -5.49
N HIS A 82 4.77 -0.90 -5.98
CA HIS A 82 3.30 -0.97 -6.02
C HIS A 82 2.80 -2.01 -7.02
N ILE A 83 3.40 -2.08 -8.21
CA ILE A 83 3.03 -3.08 -9.23
C ILE A 83 3.41 -4.49 -8.73
N GLY A 84 4.62 -4.65 -8.20
CA GLY A 84 5.08 -5.92 -7.66
C GLY A 84 4.22 -6.41 -6.50
N LEU A 85 3.87 -5.53 -5.56
CA LEU A 85 2.98 -5.88 -4.46
C LEU A 85 1.59 -6.30 -4.98
N ALA A 86 1.02 -5.58 -5.94
CA ALA A 86 -0.24 -5.95 -6.57
C ALA A 86 -0.16 -7.32 -7.27
N VAL A 87 0.92 -7.59 -8.00
CA VAL A 87 1.16 -8.90 -8.62
C VAL A 87 1.23 -10.01 -7.56
N ILE A 88 2.00 -9.83 -6.50
CA ILE A 88 2.16 -10.82 -5.43
C ILE A 88 0.80 -11.11 -4.76
N VAL A 89 0.07 -10.06 -4.38
CA VAL A 89 -1.18 -10.21 -3.62
C VAL A 89 -2.32 -10.74 -4.49
N PHE A 90 -2.49 -10.23 -5.71
CA PHE A 90 -3.64 -10.57 -6.54
C PHE A 90 -3.39 -11.71 -7.53
N LEU A 91 -2.13 -12.05 -7.83
CA LEU A 91 -1.82 -13.10 -8.80
C LEU A 91 -1.03 -14.27 -8.19
N GLY A 92 -0.67 -14.21 -6.91
CA GLY A 92 -0.08 -15.31 -6.16
C GLY A 92 -1.12 -16.33 -5.73
N ALA A 93 -0.97 -17.59 -6.10
CA ALA A 93 -1.95 -18.65 -5.84
C ALA A 93 -2.40 -18.76 -4.36
N PRO A 94 -1.52 -18.68 -3.34
CA PRO A 94 -1.95 -18.75 -1.93
C PRO A 94 -2.88 -17.59 -1.54
N HIS A 95 -2.63 -16.39 -2.06
CA HIS A 95 -3.48 -15.23 -1.80
C HIS A 95 -4.83 -15.32 -2.51
N ILE A 96 -4.85 -15.82 -3.77
CA ILE A 96 -6.09 -16.08 -4.50
C ILE A 96 -6.95 -17.10 -3.74
N MET A 97 -6.35 -18.19 -3.23
CA MET A 97 -7.06 -19.18 -2.42
C MET A 97 -7.67 -18.55 -1.16
N LEU A 98 -6.93 -17.68 -0.46
CA LEU A 98 -7.45 -16.95 0.69
C LEU A 98 -8.61 -16.03 0.30
N ILE A 99 -8.47 -15.25 -0.75
CA ILE A 99 -9.55 -14.36 -1.23
C ILE A 99 -10.77 -15.16 -1.65
N THR A 100 -10.56 -16.28 -2.34
CA THR A 100 -11.66 -17.19 -2.73
C THR A 100 -12.40 -17.74 -1.52
N SER A 101 -11.68 -18.13 -0.46
CA SER A 101 -12.32 -18.65 0.77
C SER A 101 -13.16 -17.61 1.50
N LEU A 102 -12.83 -16.32 1.38
CA LEU A 102 -13.53 -15.22 2.04
C LEU A 102 -14.69 -14.65 1.19
N THR A 103 -14.52 -14.63 -0.13
CA THR A 103 -15.44 -13.90 -1.05
C THR A 103 -16.16 -14.78 -2.05
N GLY A 104 -15.69 -16.02 -2.26
CA GLY A 104 -16.15 -16.90 -3.33
C GLY A 104 -15.59 -16.54 -4.74
N LEU A 105 -14.86 -15.42 -4.88
CA LEU A 105 -14.28 -14.99 -6.15
C LEU A 105 -12.94 -15.68 -6.39
N SER A 106 -12.77 -16.24 -7.59
CA SER A 106 -11.53 -16.89 -8.02
C SER A 106 -11.14 -16.45 -9.42
N TRP A 107 -9.83 -16.43 -9.69
CA TRP A 107 -9.26 -16.13 -11.01
C TRP A 107 -7.92 -16.87 -11.19
N PRO A 108 -7.42 -17.01 -12.42
CA PRO A 108 -6.13 -17.67 -12.66
C PRO A 108 -4.97 -16.85 -12.10
N GLY A 109 -4.09 -17.53 -11.35
CA GLY A 109 -2.85 -16.96 -10.85
C GLY A 109 -1.70 -17.03 -11.86
N LEU A 110 -0.61 -16.33 -11.56
CA LEU A 110 0.64 -16.46 -12.30
C LEU A 110 1.46 -17.66 -11.81
N PRO A 111 2.27 -18.27 -12.70
CA PRO A 111 3.24 -19.29 -12.32
C PRO A 111 4.17 -18.80 -11.20
N ALA A 112 4.55 -19.71 -10.28
CA ALA A 112 5.31 -19.38 -9.09
C ALA A 112 6.65 -18.65 -9.36
N GLN A 113 7.32 -18.95 -10.48
CA GLN A 113 8.57 -18.28 -10.86
C GLN A 113 8.38 -16.77 -11.11
N PHE A 114 7.26 -16.36 -11.71
CA PHE A 114 6.97 -14.95 -11.94
C PHE A 114 6.61 -14.22 -10.64
N ILE A 115 5.89 -14.90 -9.73
CA ILE A 115 5.62 -14.37 -8.39
C ILE A 115 6.92 -14.23 -7.60
N GLY A 116 7.81 -15.23 -7.66
CA GLY A 116 9.13 -15.17 -7.03
C GLY A 116 9.98 -14.00 -7.55
N LEU A 117 10.02 -13.80 -8.88
CA LEU A 117 10.72 -12.67 -9.49
C LEU A 117 10.12 -11.33 -9.05
N ALA A 118 8.80 -11.19 -9.08
CA ALA A 118 8.10 -9.99 -8.61
C ALA A 118 8.42 -9.68 -7.15
N THR A 119 8.49 -10.72 -6.30
CA THR A 119 8.82 -10.57 -4.88
C THR A 119 10.24 -10.05 -4.68
N VAL A 120 11.23 -10.63 -5.36
CA VAL A 120 12.63 -10.20 -5.27
C VAL A 120 12.79 -8.77 -5.78
N LEU A 121 12.17 -8.43 -6.91
CA LEU A 121 12.20 -7.05 -7.45
C LEU A 121 11.52 -6.05 -6.51
N THR A 122 10.41 -6.43 -5.90
CA THR A 122 9.70 -5.60 -4.91
C THR A 122 10.58 -5.34 -3.68
N MET A 123 11.21 -6.37 -3.12
CA MET A 123 12.14 -6.22 -1.99
C MET A 123 13.33 -5.35 -2.36
N ALA A 124 13.95 -5.59 -3.52
CA ALA A 124 15.08 -4.80 -4.00
C ALA A 124 14.70 -3.32 -4.16
N ALA A 125 13.53 -3.03 -4.72
CA ALA A 125 13.02 -1.66 -4.87
C ALA A 125 12.80 -0.99 -3.50
N MET A 126 12.20 -1.69 -2.55
CA MET A 126 12.00 -1.18 -1.19
C MET A 126 13.31 -0.90 -0.47
N LEU A 127 14.30 -1.79 -0.59
CA LEU A 127 15.64 -1.58 -0.02
C LEU A 127 16.36 -0.42 -0.70
N ALA A 128 16.29 -0.31 -2.03
CA ALA A 128 16.87 0.82 -2.76
C ALA A 128 16.25 2.16 -2.33
N MET A 129 14.93 2.22 -2.13
CA MET A 129 14.25 3.41 -1.60
C MET A 129 14.64 3.73 -0.17
N LEU A 130 14.87 2.72 0.68
CA LEU A 130 15.37 2.89 2.04
C LEU A 130 16.78 3.49 2.04
N VAL A 131 17.69 2.91 1.27
CA VAL A 131 19.07 3.39 1.11
C VAL A 131 19.10 4.82 0.57
N ASP A 132 18.30 5.11 -0.45
CA ASP A 132 18.14 6.46 -1.02
C ASP A 132 17.62 7.47 0.02
N ARG A 133 16.71 7.03 0.92
CA ARG A 133 16.21 7.86 2.03
C ARG A 133 17.28 8.14 3.07
N ILE A 134 18.06 7.15 3.45
CA ILE A 134 19.14 7.29 4.44
C ILE A 134 20.26 8.19 3.90
N ASN A 135 20.66 8.00 2.63
CA ASN A 135 21.80 8.68 2.04
C ASN A 135 21.50 10.13 1.63
N LYS A 136 20.25 10.50 1.39
CA LYS A 136 19.88 11.88 1.00
C LYS A 136 19.52 12.71 2.22
N PRO A 137 20.37 13.71 2.62
CA PRO A 137 20.15 14.51 3.83
C PRO A 137 18.77 15.14 3.90
N ALA A 138 18.27 15.70 2.78
CA ALA A 138 16.94 16.30 2.72
C ALA A 138 15.83 15.30 3.00
N LYS A 139 15.91 14.08 2.44
CA LYS A 139 14.92 13.03 2.72
C LYS A 139 14.97 12.57 4.16
N ARG A 140 16.18 12.35 4.68
CA ARG A 140 16.39 11.93 6.08
C ARG A 140 15.85 12.98 7.05
N PHE A 141 16.11 14.25 6.81
CA PHE A 141 15.64 15.35 7.64
C PHE A 141 14.09 15.46 7.65
N LEU A 142 13.45 15.23 6.50
CA LEU A 142 12.00 15.26 6.37
C LEU A 142 11.30 13.98 6.82
N SER A 143 12.06 12.93 7.15
CA SER A 143 11.48 11.65 7.57
C SER A 143 11.14 11.67 9.05
N THR A 144 9.92 11.30 9.36
CA THR A 144 9.41 11.11 10.72
C THR A 144 9.47 9.64 11.13
N PHE A 145 9.23 9.35 12.41
CA PHE A 145 9.10 7.96 12.89
C PHE A 145 8.07 7.18 12.05
N GLU A 146 6.96 7.79 11.69
CA GLU A 146 5.91 7.15 10.88
C GLU A 146 6.43 6.67 9.51
N ASP A 147 7.37 7.40 8.89
CA ASP A 147 7.93 7.01 7.59
C ASP A 147 8.78 5.74 7.67
N TRP A 148 9.54 5.57 8.76
CA TRP A 148 10.33 4.38 9.02
C TRP A 148 9.46 3.21 9.43
N PHE A 149 8.49 3.47 10.29
CA PHE A 149 7.53 2.48 10.77
C PHE A 149 6.68 1.92 9.63
N THR A 150 6.09 2.78 8.81
CA THR A 150 5.27 2.34 7.66
C THR A 150 6.09 1.58 6.62
N TRP A 151 7.35 1.98 6.41
CA TRP A 151 8.26 1.21 5.57
C TRP A 151 8.47 -0.21 6.15
N ALA A 152 8.76 -0.31 7.43
CA ALA A 152 9.05 -1.59 8.08
C ALA A 152 7.83 -2.54 8.05
N VAL A 153 6.65 -2.05 8.45
CA VAL A 153 5.43 -2.88 8.48
C VAL A 153 4.95 -3.29 7.08
N THR A 154 5.36 -2.57 6.03
CA THR A 154 5.07 -2.95 4.65
C THR A 154 6.11 -3.92 4.10
N PHE A 155 7.38 -3.79 4.51
CA PHE A 155 8.46 -4.67 4.08
C PHE A 155 8.38 -6.05 4.71
N LEU A 156 8.01 -6.14 5.98
CA LEU A 156 7.96 -7.39 6.74
C LEU A 156 7.08 -8.48 6.09
N PRO A 157 5.85 -8.21 5.61
CA PRO A 157 5.06 -9.23 4.91
C PRO A 157 5.74 -9.74 3.63
N VAL A 158 6.37 -8.86 2.85
CA VAL A 158 7.05 -9.28 1.62
C VAL A 158 8.24 -10.17 1.95
N LEU A 159 9.04 -9.79 2.94
CA LEU A 159 10.20 -10.56 3.40
C LEU A 159 9.79 -11.91 3.99
N THR A 160 8.86 -11.93 4.95
CA THR A 160 8.44 -13.15 5.64
C THR A 160 7.71 -14.10 4.70
N GLY A 161 6.93 -13.60 3.75
CA GLY A 161 6.31 -14.41 2.71
C GLY A 161 7.32 -15.06 1.77
N TRP A 162 8.36 -14.31 1.38
CA TRP A 162 9.45 -14.87 0.58
C TRP A 162 10.22 -15.95 1.35
N LEU A 163 10.57 -15.69 2.62
CA LEU A 163 11.27 -16.66 3.47
C LEU A 163 10.44 -17.94 3.69
N ALA A 164 9.13 -17.83 3.84
CA ALA A 164 8.22 -18.96 3.97
C ALA A 164 8.23 -19.83 2.71
N VAL A 165 8.10 -19.22 1.53
CA VAL A 165 8.13 -19.95 0.24
C VAL A 165 9.47 -20.60 -0.03
N GLN A 166 10.59 -20.00 0.39
CA GLN A 166 11.93 -20.53 0.22
C GLN A 166 12.33 -21.53 1.32
N HIS A 167 11.48 -21.76 2.31
CA HIS A 167 11.78 -22.62 3.47
C HIS A 167 13.08 -22.24 4.21
N LEU A 168 13.31 -20.92 4.37
CA LEU A 168 14.53 -20.38 4.97
C LEU A 168 14.31 -19.97 6.43
N LEU A 169 15.37 -20.04 7.23
CA LEU A 169 15.53 -19.58 8.61
C LEU A 169 14.76 -20.42 9.65
N LEU A 170 13.49 -20.68 9.47
CA LEU A 170 12.61 -21.38 10.40
C LEU A 170 11.77 -22.45 9.68
N PRO A 171 11.19 -23.42 10.42
CA PRO A 171 10.23 -24.34 9.84
C PRO A 171 9.10 -23.61 9.12
N TYR A 172 8.63 -24.17 8.01
CA TYR A 172 7.59 -23.56 7.18
C TYR A 172 6.36 -23.10 7.98
N THR A 173 5.89 -23.92 8.92
CA THR A 173 4.73 -23.62 9.76
C THR A 173 4.92 -22.32 10.56
N THR A 174 6.09 -22.16 11.18
CA THR A 174 6.44 -20.98 11.97
C THR A 174 6.63 -19.75 11.06
N MET A 175 7.33 -19.92 9.93
CA MET A 175 7.55 -18.80 9.01
C MET A 175 6.24 -18.33 8.37
N LEU A 176 5.33 -19.24 8.02
CA LEU A 176 4.00 -18.91 7.55
C LEU A 176 3.18 -18.17 8.61
N ALA A 177 3.25 -18.61 9.88
CA ALA A 177 2.60 -17.91 10.99
C ALA A 177 3.14 -16.48 11.17
N LEU A 178 4.46 -16.30 11.07
CA LEU A 178 5.09 -14.97 11.12
C LEU A 178 4.70 -14.07 9.93
N HIS A 179 4.55 -14.67 8.74
CA HIS A 179 4.05 -13.95 7.58
C HIS A 179 2.62 -13.44 7.82
N ILE A 180 1.72 -14.31 8.28
CA ILE A 180 0.33 -13.91 8.56
C ILE A 180 0.30 -12.83 9.65
N LEU A 181 1.03 -13.03 10.76
CA LEU A 181 1.13 -12.02 11.83
C LEU A 181 1.64 -10.66 11.31
N SER A 182 2.62 -10.65 10.41
CA SER A 182 3.12 -9.41 9.82
C SER A 182 2.08 -8.72 8.94
N VAL A 183 1.23 -9.48 8.25
CA VAL A 183 0.07 -8.95 7.50
C VAL A 183 -1.01 -8.42 8.46
N GLU A 184 -1.28 -9.11 9.57
CA GLU A 184 -2.22 -8.63 10.60
C GLU A 184 -1.78 -7.29 11.18
N ILE A 185 -0.50 -7.14 11.52
CA ILE A 185 0.05 -5.87 11.98
C ILE A 185 -0.12 -4.78 10.91
N LEU A 186 0.18 -5.09 9.64
CA LEU A 186 -0.03 -4.15 8.53
C LEU A 186 -1.50 -3.73 8.41
N LEU A 187 -2.44 -4.67 8.50
CA LEU A 187 -3.89 -4.38 8.45
C LEU A 187 -4.32 -3.47 9.61
N ILE A 188 -3.88 -3.78 10.84
CA ILE A 188 -4.22 -3.01 12.04
C ILE A 188 -3.77 -1.54 11.91
N VAL A 189 -2.53 -1.30 11.43
CA VAL A 189 -1.97 0.05 11.38
C VAL A 189 -2.35 0.84 10.13
N LEU A 190 -2.81 0.17 9.07
CA LEU A 190 -3.10 0.78 7.78
C LEU A 190 -4.08 1.96 7.88
N PRO A 191 -5.24 1.87 8.58
CA PRO A 191 -6.19 2.98 8.69
C PRO A 191 -5.63 4.20 9.40
N PHE A 192 -4.64 4.02 10.28
CA PHE A 192 -4.14 5.05 11.21
C PHE A 192 -2.82 5.69 10.76
N THR A 193 -2.28 5.28 9.61
CA THR A 193 -0.99 5.74 9.11
C THR A 193 -1.09 6.30 7.69
N LYS A 194 0.04 6.79 7.17
CA LYS A 194 0.18 7.24 5.77
C LYS A 194 -0.20 6.16 4.75
N LEU A 195 -0.27 4.89 5.15
CA LEU A 195 -0.71 3.79 4.28
C LEU A 195 -2.18 3.92 3.85
N PHE A 196 -2.97 4.72 4.55
CA PHE A 196 -4.37 5.00 4.21
C PHE A 196 -4.55 5.64 2.82
N HIS A 197 -3.45 6.10 2.20
CA HIS A 197 -3.48 6.58 0.81
C HIS A 197 -4.02 5.55 -0.19
N VAL A 198 -3.96 4.26 0.11
CA VAL A 198 -4.54 3.20 -0.73
C VAL A 198 -6.04 3.44 -1.03
N PHE A 199 -6.77 4.02 -0.10
CA PHE A 199 -8.19 4.38 -0.27
C PHE A 199 -8.41 5.81 -0.73
N THR A 200 -7.51 6.73 -0.40
CA THR A 200 -7.75 8.17 -0.60
C THR A 200 -7.02 8.76 -1.80
N LEU A 201 -6.08 8.03 -2.41
CA LEU A 201 -5.22 8.55 -3.48
C LEU A 201 -6.00 9.16 -4.65
N PHE A 202 -6.94 8.41 -5.20
CA PHE A 202 -7.71 8.87 -6.37
C PHE A 202 -8.67 9.98 -6.00
N GLY A 203 -9.37 9.85 -4.87
CA GLY A 203 -10.27 10.88 -4.36
C GLY A 203 -9.55 12.20 -4.07
N SER A 204 -8.38 12.15 -3.44
CA SER A 204 -7.59 13.35 -3.14
C SER A 204 -7.04 14.03 -4.40
N ARG A 205 -6.61 13.25 -5.41
CA ARG A 205 -6.17 13.79 -6.70
C ARG A 205 -7.31 14.45 -7.46
N TRP A 206 -8.46 13.78 -7.52
CA TRP A 206 -9.66 14.35 -8.15
C TRP A 206 -10.10 15.64 -7.48
N TYR A 207 -10.18 15.66 -6.15
CA TYR A 207 -10.55 16.84 -5.38
C TYR A 207 -9.58 18.01 -5.61
N ASN A 208 -8.27 17.75 -5.58
CA ASN A 208 -7.24 18.74 -5.80
C ASN A 208 -7.35 19.34 -7.22
N GLY A 209 -7.51 18.49 -8.24
CA GLY A 209 -7.70 18.95 -9.63
C GLY A 209 -8.96 19.78 -9.82
N SER A 210 -10.07 19.35 -9.23
CA SER A 210 -11.35 20.06 -9.26
C SER A 210 -11.28 21.43 -8.56
N ALA A 211 -10.65 21.47 -7.36
CA ALA A 211 -10.49 22.71 -6.60
C ALA A 211 -9.58 23.72 -7.33
N ASN A 212 -8.48 23.26 -7.93
CA ASN A 212 -7.57 24.11 -8.69
C ASN A 212 -8.24 24.65 -9.97
N ALA A 213 -9.01 23.81 -10.69
CA ALA A 213 -9.74 24.25 -11.87
C ALA A 213 -10.76 25.37 -11.55
N ARG A 214 -11.50 25.22 -10.45
CA ARG A 214 -12.42 26.28 -9.97
C ARG A 214 -11.70 27.61 -9.74
N LYS A 215 -10.47 27.56 -9.23
CA LYS A 215 -9.62 28.73 -8.98
C LYS A 215 -8.89 29.25 -10.24
N GLY A 216 -9.00 28.54 -11.37
CA GLY A 216 -8.28 28.86 -12.61
C GLY A 216 -6.79 28.51 -12.58
N VAL A 217 -6.34 27.73 -11.61
CA VAL A 217 -4.96 27.27 -11.51
C VAL A 217 -4.76 26.07 -12.46
N PRO A 218 -3.71 26.06 -13.31
CA PRO A 218 -3.41 24.93 -14.18
C PRO A 218 -2.97 23.71 -13.33
N VAL A 219 -3.42 22.53 -13.71
CA VAL A 219 -3.12 21.24 -13.06
C VAL A 219 -2.54 20.25 -14.05
#